data_2a413eac67e97eb66f4957619094351e
#
_entry.id   2a413eac67e97eb66f4957619094351e
#
_cell.length_a   1.000
_cell.length_b   1.000
_cell.length_c   1.000
_cell.angle_alpha   90.00
_cell.angle_beta   90.00
_cell.angle_gamma   90.00
#
_symmetry.space_group_name_H-M   'P 1'
#
loop_
_entity.id
_entity.type
_entity.pdbx_description
1 polymer ?
#
loop_
_entity_poly.entity_id
_entity_poly.type
_entity_poly.pdbx_seq_one_letter_code
_entity_poly.pdbx_strand_id
1 'polypeptide(L)'
;MKRIVLIHTVKSVYESFEGKLRAALGGLGEELKIHNMLDDFLAFDVLPSEKGRFTDPNKRRLLLDLMSAELTGADIIVTTCSQLSPTVKQFGLLIKAPIVTIDGAMIENAVSVSSKIGLLSTAFGTVPPMTEMIELEAKKQGKHIELQILCDNDAIMALRAGDME
;
A
#
# COMPACT_ATOMS: atom_id res chain seq x y z
N MET A 1 18.40 -15.07 -9.58
CA MET A 1 16.96 -15.23 -9.23
C MET A 1 16.67 -14.30 -8.06
N LYS A 2 15.78 -13.36 -8.22
CA LYS A 2 15.33 -12.43 -7.14
C LYS A 2 14.01 -12.87 -6.57
N ARG A 3 13.85 -12.79 -5.26
CA ARG A 3 12.62 -13.15 -4.55
C ARG A 3 11.86 -11.90 -4.13
N ILE A 4 10.63 -11.77 -4.61
CA ILE A 4 9.71 -10.70 -4.25
C ILE A 4 8.58 -11.31 -3.43
N VAL A 5 8.28 -10.74 -2.27
CA VAL A 5 7.12 -11.13 -1.47
C VAL A 5 6.10 -10.00 -1.50
N LEU A 6 4.89 -10.30 -1.96
CA LEU A 6 3.76 -9.36 -1.99
C LEU A 6 2.88 -9.60 -0.76
N ILE A 7 2.57 -8.54 -0.02
CA ILE A 7 1.61 -8.58 1.11
C ILE A 7 0.34 -7.88 0.67
N HIS A 8 -0.73 -8.62 0.58
CA HIS A 8 -2.06 -8.19 0.16
C HIS A 8 -3.03 -8.14 1.34
N THR A 9 -4.02 -7.27 1.26
CA THR A 9 -5.11 -7.17 2.23
C THR A 9 -6.47 -7.43 1.61
N VAL A 10 -6.55 -7.53 0.28
CA VAL A 10 -7.80 -7.72 -0.46
C VAL A 10 -7.61 -8.80 -1.51
N LYS A 11 -8.50 -9.80 -1.50
CA LYS A 11 -8.41 -10.97 -2.38
C LYS A 11 -8.43 -10.61 -3.88
N SER A 12 -9.28 -9.69 -4.30
CA SER A 12 -9.36 -9.26 -5.70
C SER A 12 -8.07 -8.60 -6.20
N VAL A 13 -7.34 -7.93 -5.31
CA VAL A 13 -6.02 -7.36 -5.64
C VAL A 13 -4.99 -8.48 -5.79
N TYR A 14 -4.99 -9.45 -4.89
CA TYR A 14 -4.11 -10.61 -4.95
C TYR A 14 -4.17 -11.31 -6.31
N GLU A 15 -5.38 -11.62 -6.79
CA GLU A 15 -5.58 -12.36 -8.03
C GLU A 15 -5.10 -11.61 -9.29
N SER A 16 -5.17 -10.28 -9.29
CA SER A 16 -4.86 -9.46 -10.46
C SER A 16 -3.47 -8.84 -10.45
N PHE A 17 -2.89 -8.59 -9.27
CA PHE A 17 -1.69 -7.77 -9.12
C PHE A 17 -0.43 -8.48 -9.61
N GLU A 18 -0.25 -9.75 -9.29
CA GLU A 18 0.94 -10.50 -9.70
C GLU A 18 1.11 -10.53 -11.22
N GLY A 19 0.02 -10.74 -11.95
CA GLY A 19 0.05 -10.73 -13.42
C GLY A 19 0.50 -9.38 -13.98
N LYS A 20 -0.01 -8.29 -13.43
CA LYS A 20 0.40 -6.92 -13.81
C LYS A 20 1.86 -6.65 -13.47
N LEU A 21 2.31 -7.08 -12.29
CA LEU A 21 3.69 -6.93 -11.86
C LEU A 21 4.65 -7.71 -12.77
N ARG A 22 4.32 -8.97 -13.10
CA ARG A 22 5.12 -9.79 -14.03
C ARG A 22 5.19 -9.14 -15.40
N ALA A 23 4.09 -8.62 -15.91
CA ALA A 23 4.07 -7.92 -17.19
C ALA A 23 4.98 -6.66 -17.18
N ALA A 24 4.93 -5.88 -16.10
CA ALA A 24 5.75 -4.69 -15.94
C ALA A 24 7.25 -5.00 -15.79
N LEU A 25 7.60 -6.11 -15.13
CA LEU A 25 8.97 -6.52 -14.86
C LEU A 25 9.58 -7.44 -15.95
N GLY A 26 8.77 -7.96 -16.88
CA GLY A 26 9.19 -8.95 -17.89
C GLY A 26 10.29 -8.47 -18.83
N GLY A 27 10.54 -7.16 -18.93
CA GLY A 27 11.62 -6.58 -19.70
C GLY A 27 13.00 -6.54 -19.01
N LEU A 28 13.07 -6.89 -17.72
CA LEU A 28 14.30 -6.77 -16.93
C LEU A 28 15.30 -7.92 -17.13
N GLY A 29 14.89 -9.00 -17.83
CA GLY A 29 15.76 -10.14 -18.12
C GLY A 29 16.21 -10.97 -16.90
N GLU A 30 15.72 -10.67 -15.71
CA GLU A 30 16.03 -11.40 -14.49
C GLU A 30 14.95 -12.45 -14.18
N GLU A 31 15.38 -13.60 -13.66
CA GLU A 31 14.47 -14.61 -13.15
C GLU A 31 13.87 -14.14 -11.80
N LEU A 32 12.56 -13.92 -11.77
CA LEU A 32 11.83 -13.43 -10.61
C LEU A 32 10.98 -14.54 -9.98
N LYS A 33 11.14 -14.75 -8.69
CA LYS A 33 10.29 -15.60 -7.88
C LYS A 33 9.37 -14.74 -7.03
N ILE A 34 8.09 -14.74 -7.36
CA ILE A 34 7.07 -13.96 -6.67
C ILE A 34 6.28 -14.89 -5.75
N HIS A 35 6.15 -14.49 -4.49
CA HIS A 35 5.32 -15.13 -3.49
C HIS A 35 4.28 -14.15 -2.99
N ASN A 36 3.10 -14.64 -2.67
CA ASN A 36 1.98 -13.84 -2.22
C ASN A 36 1.60 -14.24 -0.79
N MET A 37 1.39 -13.26 0.06
CA MET A 37 0.79 -13.37 1.39
C MET A 37 -0.51 -12.56 1.38
N LEU A 38 -1.60 -13.14 1.84
CA LEU A 38 -2.89 -12.46 1.98
C LEU A 38 -3.27 -12.43 3.46
N ASP A 39 -3.37 -11.24 4.02
CA ASP A 39 -3.95 -10.99 5.32
C ASP A 39 -5.12 -10.00 5.19
N ASP A 40 -6.30 -10.52 4.95
CA ASP A 40 -7.52 -9.73 4.77
C ASP A 40 -8.04 -9.09 6.06
N PHE A 41 -7.65 -9.60 7.23
CA PHE A 41 -7.96 -8.96 8.52
C PHE A 41 -7.40 -7.54 8.61
N LEU A 42 -6.29 -7.25 7.94
CA LEU A 42 -5.71 -5.90 7.91
C LEU A 42 -6.60 -4.88 7.20
N ALA A 43 -7.51 -5.31 6.31
CA ALA A 43 -8.43 -4.44 5.58
C ALA A 43 -9.83 -4.36 6.22
N PHE A 44 -10.26 -5.40 6.95
CA PHE A 44 -11.64 -5.54 7.41
C PHE A 44 -11.87 -5.08 8.85
N ASP A 45 -10.83 -5.01 9.66
CA ASP A 45 -10.94 -4.74 11.09
C ASP A 45 -10.88 -3.25 11.44
N VAL A 46 -11.14 -2.38 10.45
CA VAL A 46 -11.32 -0.95 10.69
C VAL A 46 -12.77 -0.71 11.07
N LEU A 47 -13.06 -0.77 12.36
CA LEU A 47 -14.38 -0.41 12.87
C LEU A 47 -14.73 1.01 12.40
N PRO A 48 -15.98 1.25 11.97
CA PRO A 48 -16.44 2.59 11.55
C PRO A 48 -16.21 3.67 12.61
N SER A 49 -16.17 3.27 13.91
CA SER A 49 -15.91 4.13 15.06
C SER A 49 -14.47 4.67 15.13
N GLU A 50 -13.51 4.04 14.48
CA GLU A 50 -12.10 4.42 14.55
C GLU A 50 -11.62 5.32 13.39
N LYS A 51 -12.54 5.81 12.55
CA LYS A 51 -12.29 6.80 11.47
C LYS A 51 -11.06 6.45 10.60
N GLY A 52 -10.91 5.19 10.23
CA GLY A 52 -9.80 4.75 9.39
C GLY A 52 -8.45 4.61 10.12
N ARG A 53 -8.41 4.68 11.44
CA ARG A 53 -7.19 4.43 12.20
C ARG A 53 -6.80 2.97 12.10
N PHE A 54 -5.55 2.75 11.71
CA PHE A 54 -4.95 1.42 11.77
C PHE A 54 -4.65 1.07 13.24
N THR A 55 -5.33 0.06 13.77
CA THR A 55 -5.31 -0.28 15.20
C THR A 55 -3.97 -0.87 15.65
N ASP A 56 -3.66 -0.82 16.95
CA ASP A 56 -2.43 -1.42 17.46
C ASP A 56 -2.38 -2.96 17.27
N PRO A 57 -3.48 -3.73 17.42
CA PRO A 57 -3.49 -5.13 16.98
C PRO A 57 -3.10 -5.29 15.51
N ASN A 58 -3.65 -4.48 14.60
CA ASN A 58 -3.33 -4.53 13.18
C ASN A 58 -1.89 -4.13 12.88
N LYS A 59 -1.33 -3.15 13.61
CA LYS A 59 0.11 -2.82 13.50
C LYS A 59 0.99 -4.01 13.88
N ARG A 60 0.66 -4.69 15.00
CA ARG A 60 1.40 -5.90 15.42
C ARG A 60 1.30 -7.01 14.38
N ARG A 61 0.11 -7.21 13.82
CA ARG A 61 -0.14 -8.20 12.77
C ARG A 61 0.69 -7.90 11.53
N LEU A 62 0.65 -6.66 11.05
CA LEU A 62 1.48 -6.22 9.92
C LEU A 62 2.98 -6.41 10.19
N LEU A 63 3.46 -6.12 11.39
CA LEU A 63 4.86 -6.36 11.73
C LEU A 63 5.22 -7.83 11.63
N LEU A 64 4.36 -8.74 12.11
CA LEU A 64 4.57 -10.19 11.99
C LEU A 64 4.57 -10.64 10.53
N ASP A 65 3.71 -10.09 9.68
CA ASP A 65 3.70 -10.38 8.25
C ASP A 65 4.98 -9.91 7.56
N LEU A 66 5.46 -8.71 7.87
CA LEU A 66 6.73 -8.20 7.34
C LEU A 66 7.92 -9.07 7.78
N MET A 67 7.97 -9.45 9.06
CA MET A 67 9.00 -10.36 9.57
C MET A 67 8.91 -11.74 8.92
N SER A 68 7.70 -12.28 8.76
CA SER A 68 7.47 -13.55 8.09
C SER A 68 7.95 -13.51 6.63
N ALA A 69 7.63 -12.43 5.90
CA ALA A 69 8.12 -12.21 4.54
C ALA A 69 9.66 -12.16 4.48
N GLU A 70 10.29 -11.43 5.40
CA GLU A 70 11.76 -11.33 5.49
C GLU A 70 12.41 -12.71 5.73
N LEU A 71 11.84 -13.51 6.64
CA LEU A 71 12.36 -14.85 6.98
C LEU A 71 12.33 -15.81 5.79
N THR A 72 11.57 -15.55 4.75
CA THR A 72 11.62 -16.32 3.50
C THR A 72 12.88 -16.04 2.67
N GLY A 73 13.70 -15.08 3.06
CA GLY A 73 14.83 -14.59 2.29
C GLY A 73 14.37 -13.68 1.13
N ALA A 74 13.35 -12.86 1.34
CA ALA A 74 12.89 -11.88 0.36
C ALA A 74 13.99 -10.87 0.04
N ASP A 75 14.27 -10.66 -1.24
CA ASP A 75 15.11 -9.54 -1.70
C ASP A 75 14.35 -8.21 -1.65
N ILE A 76 13.02 -8.27 -1.82
CA ILE A 76 12.11 -7.12 -1.76
C ILE A 76 10.77 -7.58 -1.21
N ILE A 77 10.18 -6.76 -0.33
CA ILE A 77 8.81 -6.92 0.15
C ILE A 77 7.97 -5.79 -0.47
N VAL A 78 6.80 -6.11 -1.00
CA VAL A 78 5.87 -5.12 -1.57
C VAL A 78 4.56 -5.18 -0.81
N THR A 79 4.08 -4.06 -0.29
CA THR A 79 2.74 -3.95 0.28
C THR A 79 1.79 -3.33 -0.74
N THR A 80 0.65 -3.98 -1.00
CA THR A 80 -0.29 -3.60 -2.07
C THR A 80 -1.52 -2.86 -1.55
N CYS A 81 -1.46 -2.33 -0.34
CA CYS A 81 -2.54 -1.58 0.28
C CYS A 81 -2.02 -0.27 0.86
N SER A 82 -2.52 0.86 0.35
CA SER A 82 -2.10 2.20 0.78
C SER A 82 -2.41 2.51 2.24
N GLN A 83 -3.41 1.83 2.83
CA GLN A 83 -3.71 1.97 4.26
C GLN A 83 -2.55 1.55 5.15
N LEU A 84 -1.69 0.65 4.68
CA LEU A 84 -0.53 0.14 5.43
C LEU A 84 0.67 1.09 5.39
N SER A 85 0.76 1.95 4.37
CA SER A 85 1.98 2.68 4.02
C SER A 85 2.61 3.50 5.15
N PRO A 86 1.87 4.27 5.98
CA PRO A 86 2.46 4.97 7.11
C PRO A 86 3.09 4.03 8.15
N THR A 87 2.39 2.92 8.45
CA THR A 87 2.88 1.94 9.43
C THR A 87 4.07 1.15 8.89
N VAL A 88 4.05 0.78 7.61
CA VAL A 88 5.20 0.17 6.92
C VAL A 88 6.42 1.06 7.00
N LYS A 89 6.25 2.38 6.79
CA LYS A 89 7.36 3.34 6.89
C LYS A 89 7.95 3.39 8.31
N GLN A 90 7.10 3.30 9.34
CA GLN A 90 7.56 3.23 10.74
C GLN A 90 8.35 1.93 11.02
N PHE A 91 7.90 0.80 10.46
CA PHE A 91 8.52 -0.50 10.69
C PHE A 91 9.71 -0.80 9.78
N GLY A 92 9.93 0.00 8.73
CA GLY A 92 11.02 -0.21 7.78
C GLY A 92 12.42 -0.26 8.42
N LEU A 93 12.60 0.36 9.59
CA LEU A 93 13.85 0.28 10.36
C LEU A 93 14.05 -1.06 11.07
N LEU A 94 12.99 -1.86 11.24
CA LEU A 94 13.02 -3.16 11.92
C LEU A 94 13.20 -4.32 10.94
N ILE A 95 13.04 -4.07 9.64
CA ILE A 95 13.08 -5.06 8.57
C ILE A 95 14.30 -4.77 7.69
N LYS A 96 15.14 -5.77 7.45
CA LYS A 96 16.37 -5.61 6.65
C LYS A 96 16.07 -5.59 5.15
N ALA A 97 15.08 -6.38 4.72
CA ALA A 97 14.66 -6.40 3.32
C ALA A 97 14.05 -5.05 2.93
N PRO A 98 14.41 -4.47 1.78
CA PRO A 98 13.76 -3.27 1.27
C PRO A 98 12.25 -3.47 1.13
N ILE A 99 11.47 -2.49 1.61
CA ILE A 99 10.01 -2.52 1.50
C ILE A 99 9.57 -1.44 0.51
N VAL A 100 8.74 -1.83 -0.45
CA VAL A 100 8.11 -0.94 -1.44
C VAL A 100 6.61 -0.89 -1.14
N THR A 101 6.07 0.31 -0.97
CA THR A 101 4.63 0.52 -0.85
C THR A 101 4.04 0.81 -2.23
N ILE A 102 2.80 0.35 -2.46
CA ILE A 102 2.11 0.50 -3.75
C ILE A 102 2.01 1.96 -4.23
N ASP A 103 1.95 2.88 -3.29
CA ASP A 103 1.70 4.30 -3.50
C ASP A 103 2.99 5.16 -3.46
N GLY A 104 4.11 4.62 -2.95
CA GLY A 104 5.30 5.39 -2.65
C GLY A 104 5.85 6.17 -3.86
N ALA A 105 6.08 5.51 -4.98
CA ALA A 105 6.61 6.15 -6.18
C ALA A 105 5.62 7.15 -6.80
N MET A 106 4.31 6.85 -6.74
CA MET A 106 3.27 7.76 -7.22
C MET A 106 3.24 9.04 -6.41
N ILE A 107 3.30 8.94 -5.07
CA ILE A 107 3.32 10.09 -4.17
C ILE A 107 4.58 10.93 -4.40
N GLU A 108 5.76 10.30 -4.45
CA GLU A 108 7.02 10.98 -4.72
C GLU A 108 6.96 11.78 -6.01
N ASN A 109 6.46 11.17 -7.09
CA ASN A 109 6.31 11.83 -8.37
C ASN A 109 5.29 12.97 -8.31
N ALA A 110 4.10 12.76 -7.74
CA ALA A 110 3.06 13.79 -7.63
C ALA A 110 3.57 15.04 -6.90
N VAL A 111 4.23 14.85 -5.75
CA VAL A 111 4.83 15.93 -4.98
C VAL A 111 5.97 16.60 -5.74
N SER A 112 6.75 15.85 -6.53
CA SER A 112 7.87 16.42 -7.28
C SER A 112 7.42 17.38 -8.38
N VAL A 113 6.29 17.08 -9.04
CA VAL A 113 5.83 17.80 -10.25
C VAL A 113 4.84 18.93 -9.97
N SER A 114 4.14 18.93 -8.83
CA SER A 114 3.10 19.93 -8.54
C SER A 114 3.02 20.29 -7.05
N SER A 115 2.60 21.55 -6.78
CA SER A 115 2.18 22.01 -5.45
C SER A 115 0.68 21.86 -5.21
N LYS A 116 -0.11 21.52 -6.24
CA LYS A 116 -1.56 21.26 -6.13
C LYS A 116 -1.81 19.80 -6.51
N ILE A 117 -2.33 19.03 -5.56
CA ILE A 117 -2.54 17.60 -5.71
C ILE A 117 -4.01 17.26 -5.47
N GLY A 118 -4.63 16.54 -6.40
CA GLY A 118 -5.93 15.92 -6.22
C GLY A 118 -5.78 14.47 -5.74
N LEU A 119 -6.33 14.15 -4.58
CA LEU A 119 -6.42 12.78 -4.07
C LEU A 119 -7.81 12.23 -4.35
N LEU A 120 -7.89 11.24 -5.26
CA LEU A 120 -9.09 10.47 -5.51
C LEU A 120 -9.01 9.15 -4.74
N SER A 121 -10.04 8.83 -3.96
CA SER A 121 -10.10 7.57 -3.20
C SER A 121 -11.47 6.93 -3.31
N THR A 122 -11.49 5.60 -3.34
CA THR A 122 -12.73 4.80 -3.32
C THR A 122 -13.06 4.27 -1.93
N ALA A 123 -12.24 4.58 -0.91
CA ALA A 123 -12.46 4.09 0.45
C ALA A 123 -12.05 5.16 1.48
N PHE A 124 -12.95 5.50 2.41
CA PHE A 124 -12.66 6.47 3.47
C PHE A 124 -11.44 6.10 4.32
N GLY A 125 -11.23 4.82 4.59
CA GLY A 125 -10.09 4.35 5.37
C GLY A 125 -8.73 4.59 4.72
N THR A 126 -8.70 4.87 3.41
CA THR A 126 -7.47 5.16 2.66
C THR A 126 -7.10 6.65 2.68
N VAL A 127 -8.05 7.52 2.90
CA VAL A 127 -7.83 8.98 2.84
C VAL A 127 -6.83 9.47 3.89
N PRO A 128 -6.98 9.16 5.21
CA PRO A 128 -6.02 9.64 6.20
C PRO A 128 -4.58 9.15 5.97
N PRO A 129 -4.32 7.83 5.73
CA PRO A 129 -2.96 7.37 5.48
C PRO A 129 -2.35 7.96 4.20
N MET A 130 -3.12 8.13 3.13
CA MET A 130 -2.63 8.76 1.90
C MET A 130 -2.28 10.24 2.12
N THR A 131 -3.12 10.98 2.86
CA THR A 131 -2.84 12.36 3.23
C THR A 131 -1.53 12.46 4.03
N GLU A 132 -1.37 11.62 5.06
CA GLU A 132 -0.13 11.56 5.85
C GLU A 132 1.09 11.31 4.97
N MET A 133 1.02 10.34 4.04
CA MET A 133 2.15 10.01 3.17
C MET A 133 2.50 11.14 2.20
N ILE A 134 1.50 11.85 1.65
CA ILE A 134 1.71 13.00 0.77
C ILE A 134 2.36 14.16 1.55
N GLU A 135 1.89 14.45 2.77
CA GLU A 135 2.45 15.49 3.63
C GLU A 135 3.88 15.18 4.05
N LEU A 136 4.18 13.92 4.40
CA LEU A 136 5.53 13.48 4.74
C LEU A 136 6.49 13.64 3.55
N GLU A 137 6.04 13.28 2.35
CA GLU A 137 6.87 13.43 1.16
C GLU A 137 7.06 14.91 0.77
N ALA A 138 6.02 15.73 0.90
CA ALA A 138 6.12 17.17 0.70
C ALA A 138 7.15 17.80 1.65
N LYS A 139 7.12 17.43 2.94
CA LYS A 139 8.10 17.87 3.94
C LYS A 139 9.51 17.42 3.57
N LYS A 140 9.70 16.18 3.14
CA LYS A 140 10.99 15.64 2.69
C LYS A 140 11.55 16.43 1.51
N GLN A 141 10.69 16.83 0.55
CA GLN A 141 11.08 17.64 -0.61
C GLN A 141 11.13 19.15 -0.35
N GLY A 142 10.84 19.60 0.88
CA GLY A 142 10.82 21.03 1.24
C GLY A 142 9.72 21.83 0.53
N LYS A 143 8.62 21.18 0.16
CA LYS A 143 7.50 21.76 -0.58
C LYS A 143 6.30 22.01 0.31
N HIS A 144 5.55 23.08 0.00
CA HIS A 144 4.20 23.29 0.48
C HIS A 144 3.24 22.80 -0.59
N ILE A 145 2.24 22.01 -0.20
CA ILE A 145 1.24 21.47 -1.10
C ILE A 145 -0.16 21.90 -0.69
N GLU A 146 -1.03 22.09 -1.69
CA GLU A 146 -2.47 22.24 -1.56
C GLU A 146 -3.11 20.91 -1.98
N LEU A 147 -3.78 20.25 -1.03
CA LEU A 147 -4.38 18.93 -1.24
C LEU A 147 -5.91 19.07 -1.35
N GLN A 148 -6.46 18.65 -2.48
CA GLN A 148 -7.91 18.51 -2.66
C GLN A 148 -8.28 17.03 -2.63
N ILE A 149 -9.26 16.66 -1.80
CA ILE A 149 -9.66 15.27 -1.59
C ILE A 149 -11.06 15.03 -2.11
N LEU A 150 -11.22 14.00 -2.94
CA LEU A 150 -12.51 13.45 -3.33
C LEU A 150 -12.53 11.95 -2.99
N CYS A 151 -13.53 11.54 -2.21
CA CYS A 151 -13.72 10.13 -1.85
C CYS A 151 -15.11 9.66 -2.23
N ASP A 152 -15.17 8.63 -3.08
CA ASP A 152 -16.39 7.93 -3.44
C ASP A 152 -16.38 6.53 -2.84
N ASN A 153 -17.00 6.39 -1.65
CA ASN A 153 -17.02 5.12 -0.94
C ASN A 153 -18.00 4.11 -1.55
N ASP A 154 -18.93 4.53 -2.40
CA ASP A 154 -19.88 3.63 -3.06
C ASP A 154 -19.15 2.77 -4.09
N ALA A 155 -18.11 3.29 -4.72
CA ALA A 155 -17.29 2.54 -5.66
C ALA A 155 -16.62 1.29 -5.03
N ILE A 156 -16.09 1.39 -3.80
CA ILE A 156 -15.52 0.21 -3.12
C ILE A 156 -16.60 -0.77 -2.66
N MET A 157 -17.78 -0.28 -2.33
CA MET A 157 -18.91 -1.13 -1.94
C MET A 157 -19.43 -1.91 -3.14
N ALA A 158 -19.56 -1.27 -4.31
CA ALA A 158 -19.92 -1.93 -5.58
C ALA A 158 -18.90 -3.02 -5.94
N LEU A 159 -17.60 -2.69 -5.90
CA LEU A 159 -16.53 -3.66 -6.15
C LEU A 159 -16.62 -4.90 -5.23
N ARG A 160 -16.90 -4.68 -3.93
CA ARG A 160 -17.05 -5.78 -2.95
C ARG A 160 -18.30 -6.61 -3.18
N ALA A 161 -19.36 -6.02 -3.70
CA ALA A 161 -20.60 -6.71 -4.08
C ALA A 161 -20.48 -7.45 -5.41
N GLY A 162 -19.37 -7.27 -6.15
CA GLY A 162 -19.20 -7.81 -7.50
C GLY A 162 -19.96 -7.03 -8.58
N ASP A 163 -20.45 -5.85 -8.25
CA ASP A 163 -21.11 -4.94 -9.17
C ASP A 163 -20.04 -4.13 -9.91
N MET A 164 -19.87 -4.42 -11.18
CA MET A 164 -18.83 -3.86 -12.04
C MET A 164 -19.42 -3.01 -13.20
N GLU A 165 -20.72 -2.71 -13.17
CA GLU A 165 -21.39 -1.87 -14.18
C GLU A 165 -21.33 -0.37 -13.88
#